data_ef77d45655c3cdf3c77a99db4349dbcc
#
_entry.id   ef77d45655c3cdf3c77a99db4349dbcc
#
_cell.length_a   1.000
_cell.length_b   1.000
_cell.length_c   1.000
_cell.angle_alpha   90.00
_cell.angle_beta   90.00
_cell.angle_gamma   90.00
#
_symmetry.space_group_name_H-M   'P 1'
#
loop_
_entity.id
_entity.type
_entity.pdbx_description
1 polymer ?
#
loop_
_entity_poly.entity_id
_entity_poly.type
_entity_poly.pdbx_seq_one_letter_code
_entity_poly.pdbx_strand_id
1 'polypeptide(L)'
;MKIAVMGGTPVDSRLGKELLEKHGFVDILPVPISNNPIEQTTFQSSSSEYRMAFMKEKIEELRAEYDAIFVYCNSLSSVVDFDQLSQEYEMPMITPMQMYRQLAMDYQQVAVMAANSHGLMGVENNLYKANPSLQVIGITLLELVKSIEANLSPKEIATKFDFSSLFSFFNGSNVEAVILGCTHFPYIKEELESLTKLPIIDVGEYMVRTLKKNLL
;
A
#
# COMPACT_ATOMS: atom_id res chain seq x y z
N MET A 1 2.17 20.76 -10.94
CA MET A 1 2.61 19.98 -9.77
C MET A 1 3.11 18.66 -10.27
N LYS A 2 4.37 18.35 -9.99
CA LYS A 2 5.04 17.13 -10.42
C LYS A 2 5.14 16.14 -9.25
N ILE A 3 4.73 14.91 -9.45
CA ILE A 3 4.68 13.88 -8.41
C ILE A 3 5.52 12.69 -8.83
N ALA A 4 6.45 12.25 -7.98
CA ALA A 4 7.14 10.98 -8.14
C ALA A 4 6.33 9.87 -7.44
N VAL A 5 5.90 8.85 -8.18
CA VAL A 5 5.21 7.68 -7.62
C VAL A 5 6.22 6.57 -7.37
N MET A 6 6.59 6.43 -6.12
CA MET A 6 7.57 5.42 -5.69
C MET A 6 6.86 4.11 -5.37
N GLY A 7 7.19 3.06 -6.09
CA GLY A 7 6.64 1.72 -5.93
C GLY A 7 7.70 0.68 -5.60
N GLY A 8 7.31 -0.43 -5.03
CA GLY A 8 8.22 -1.55 -4.79
C GLY A 8 8.69 -2.21 -6.10
N THR A 9 7.77 -2.34 -7.06
CA THR A 9 8.02 -2.87 -8.40
C THR A 9 7.50 -1.91 -9.47
N PRO A 10 7.83 -2.13 -10.77
CA PRO A 10 7.26 -1.34 -11.86
C PRO A 10 5.72 -1.38 -11.90
N VAL A 11 5.11 -2.49 -11.48
CA VAL A 11 3.64 -2.63 -11.43
C VAL A 11 3.06 -1.74 -10.34
N ASP A 12 3.65 -1.71 -9.13
CA ASP A 12 3.23 -0.79 -8.07
C ASP A 12 3.27 0.67 -8.52
N SER A 13 4.41 1.09 -9.11
CA SER A 13 4.58 2.47 -9.57
C SER A 13 3.58 2.84 -10.66
N ARG A 14 3.27 1.92 -11.58
CA ARG A 14 2.28 2.10 -12.62
C ARG A 14 0.86 2.22 -12.04
N LEU A 15 0.47 1.31 -11.15
CA LEU A 15 -0.85 1.35 -10.49
C LEU A 15 -1.05 2.64 -9.69
N GLY A 16 -0.01 3.10 -8.97
CA GLY A 16 -0.06 4.37 -8.26
C GLY A 16 -0.17 5.58 -9.19
N LYS A 17 0.50 5.55 -10.35
CA LYS A 17 0.34 6.56 -11.41
C LYS A 17 -1.10 6.57 -11.93
N GLU A 18 -1.64 5.42 -12.31
CA GLU A 18 -3.02 5.29 -12.82
C GLU A 18 -4.05 5.82 -11.81
N LEU A 19 -3.84 5.55 -10.50
CA LEU A 19 -4.67 6.09 -9.44
C LEU A 19 -4.62 7.63 -9.41
N LEU A 20 -3.43 8.23 -9.48
CA LEU A 20 -3.29 9.68 -9.49
C LEU A 20 -3.88 10.32 -10.76
N GLU A 21 -3.68 9.71 -11.93
CA GLU A 21 -4.26 10.16 -13.21
C GLU A 21 -5.80 10.17 -13.15
N LYS A 22 -6.41 9.13 -12.59
CA LYS A 22 -7.87 9.06 -12.34
C LYS A 22 -8.38 10.24 -11.49
N HIS A 23 -7.53 10.77 -10.61
CA HIS A 23 -7.83 11.92 -9.76
C HIS A 23 -7.41 13.28 -10.32
N GLY A 24 -6.97 13.34 -11.59
CA GLY A 24 -6.69 14.56 -12.32
C GLY A 24 -5.26 15.10 -12.21
N PHE A 25 -4.32 14.31 -11.67
CA PHE A 25 -2.90 14.64 -11.72
C PHE A 25 -2.33 14.25 -13.08
N VAL A 26 -1.41 15.05 -13.63
CA VAL A 26 -0.89 14.89 -15.01
C VAL A 26 0.63 14.71 -15.09
N ASP A 27 1.37 15.37 -14.22
CA ASP A 27 2.83 15.32 -14.19
C ASP A 27 3.31 14.25 -13.18
N ILE A 28 3.37 13.00 -13.61
CA ILE A 28 3.63 11.86 -12.73
C ILE A 28 4.77 11.01 -13.28
N LEU A 29 5.83 10.83 -12.48
CA LEU A 29 6.94 9.93 -12.78
C LEU A 29 6.81 8.62 -11.98
N PRO A 30 6.66 7.46 -12.61
CA PRO A 30 6.82 6.17 -11.93
C PRO A 30 8.29 5.93 -11.55
N VAL A 31 8.54 5.58 -10.28
CA VAL A 31 9.87 5.32 -9.71
C VAL A 31 9.86 3.96 -9.01
N PRO A 32 10.10 2.85 -9.72
CA PRO A 32 10.23 1.54 -9.09
C PRO A 32 11.56 1.43 -8.33
N ILE A 33 11.51 0.83 -7.13
CA ILE A 33 12.70 0.59 -6.30
C ILE A 33 13.39 -0.73 -6.67
N SER A 34 12.65 -1.67 -7.22
CA SER A 34 13.13 -2.98 -7.66
C SER A 34 12.50 -3.33 -9.01
N ASN A 35 13.11 -4.24 -9.75
CA ASN A 35 12.60 -4.65 -11.07
C ASN A 35 11.51 -5.76 -10.96
N ASN A 36 11.46 -6.45 -9.83
CA ASN A 36 10.55 -7.59 -9.60
C ASN A 36 10.36 -7.87 -8.10
N PRO A 37 9.38 -8.70 -7.71
CA PRO A 37 9.10 -9.01 -6.31
C PRO A 37 10.24 -9.71 -5.55
N ILE A 38 11.14 -10.42 -6.21
CA ILE A 38 12.28 -11.07 -5.59
C ILE A 38 13.31 -10.04 -5.15
N GLU A 39 13.67 -9.12 -6.04
CA GLU A 39 14.57 -8.00 -5.72
C GLU A 39 13.96 -7.11 -4.64
N GLN A 40 12.65 -6.85 -4.69
CA GLN A 40 11.92 -6.12 -3.66
C GLN A 40 12.06 -6.81 -2.29
N THR A 41 11.87 -8.12 -2.22
CA THR A 41 12.06 -8.89 -0.97
C THR A 41 13.50 -8.80 -0.46
N THR A 42 14.48 -8.87 -1.35
CA THR A 42 15.91 -8.71 -1.02
C THR A 42 16.18 -7.32 -0.43
N PHE A 43 15.68 -6.26 -1.06
CA PHE A 43 15.78 -4.89 -0.54
C PHE A 43 15.13 -4.77 0.85
N GLN A 44 13.91 -5.27 1.02
CA GLN A 44 13.18 -5.21 2.29
C GLN A 44 13.87 -5.96 3.43
N SER A 45 14.60 -7.02 3.11
CA SER A 45 15.35 -7.86 4.07
C SER A 45 16.79 -7.36 4.31
N SER A 46 17.25 -6.32 3.61
CA SER A 46 18.57 -5.72 3.82
C SER A 46 18.63 -4.92 5.14
N SER A 47 19.81 -4.43 5.52
CA SER A 47 19.96 -3.63 6.74
C SER A 47 19.20 -2.28 6.64
N SER A 48 18.79 -1.75 7.78
CA SER A 48 18.11 -0.44 7.85
C SER A 48 18.99 0.67 7.29
N GLU A 49 20.30 0.62 7.59
CA GLU A 49 21.30 1.59 7.11
C GLU A 49 21.38 1.59 5.58
N TYR A 50 21.41 0.39 4.98
CA TYR A 50 21.43 0.26 3.52
C TYR A 50 20.16 0.83 2.89
N ARG A 51 18.97 0.46 3.41
CA ARG A 51 17.69 0.96 2.89
C ARG A 51 17.59 2.48 2.99
N MET A 52 17.99 3.05 4.13
CA MET A 52 17.97 4.50 4.34
C MET A 52 18.95 5.23 3.42
N ALA A 53 20.18 4.72 3.26
CA ALA A 53 21.17 5.30 2.35
C ALA A 53 20.66 5.30 0.90
N PHE A 54 20.14 4.17 0.43
CA PHE A 54 19.57 4.01 -0.91
C PHE A 54 18.39 4.97 -1.14
N MET A 55 17.49 5.08 -0.15
CA MET A 55 16.33 5.98 -0.28
C MET A 55 16.73 7.45 -0.30
N LYS A 56 17.73 7.85 0.49
CA LYS A 56 18.28 9.21 0.47
C LYS A 56 18.84 9.57 -0.91
N GLU A 57 19.61 8.67 -1.53
CA GLU A 57 20.11 8.85 -2.89
C GLU A 57 18.96 9.05 -3.89
N LYS A 58 17.93 8.23 -3.82
CA LYS A 58 16.75 8.36 -4.70
C LYS A 58 15.96 9.64 -4.47
N ILE A 59 15.83 10.10 -3.24
CA ILE A 59 15.16 11.35 -2.91
C ILE A 59 15.97 12.55 -3.44
N GLU A 60 17.31 12.53 -3.31
CA GLU A 60 18.18 13.57 -3.86
C GLU A 60 18.04 13.72 -5.39
N GLU A 61 17.87 12.60 -6.11
CA GLU A 61 17.62 12.60 -7.55
C GLU A 61 16.28 13.28 -7.91
N LEU A 62 15.27 13.17 -7.04
CA LEU A 62 13.89 13.59 -7.32
C LEU A 62 13.57 15.01 -6.83
N ARG A 63 14.11 15.43 -5.69
CA ARG A 63 13.67 16.65 -4.98
C ARG A 63 13.86 17.95 -5.74
N ALA A 64 14.77 17.97 -6.73
CA ALA A 64 15.01 19.15 -7.57
C ALA A 64 13.91 19.40 -8.60
N GLU A 65 13.14 18.36 -8.98
CA GLU A 65 12.17 18.43 -10.07
C GLU A 65 10.74 18.10 -9.65
N TYR A 66 10.55 17.42 -8.50
CA TYR A 66 9.25 16.94 -8.04
C TYR A 66 8.82 17.61 -6.75
N ASP A 67 7.53 17.93 -6.65
CA ASP A 67 6.93 18.63 -5.52
C ASP A 67 6.57 17.69 -4.37
N ALA A 68 6.38 16.39 -4.65
CA ALA A 68 6.03 15.38 -3.66
C ALA A 68 6.40 13.96 -4.13
N ILE A 69 6.55 13.05 -3.15
CA ILE A 69 6.67 11.61 -3.38
C ILE A 69 5.39 10.91 -2.88
N PHE A 70 4.76 10.17 -3.77
CA PHE A 70 3.62 9.31 -3.47
C PHE A 70 4.11 7.87 -3.39
N VAL A 71 4.30 7.34 -2.17
CA VAL A 71 4.86 6.00 -1.94
C VAL A 71 3.74 4.96 -2.04
N TYR A 72 3.54 4.43 -3.23
CA TYR A 72 2.46 3.48 -3.49
C TYR A 72 2.96 2.04 -3.33
N CYS A 73 3.36 1.67 -2.11
CA CYS A 73 3.79 0.33 -1.73
C CYS A 73 3.77 0.14 -0.21
N ASN A 74 2.97 -0.80 0.29
CA ASN A 74 2.85 -1.08 1.72
C ASN A 74 4.15 -1.66 2.31
N SER A 75 4.70 -2.70 1.70
CA SER A 75 5.88 -3.38 2.23
C SER A 75 7.15 -2.51 2.15
N LEU A 76 7.26 -1.61 1.17
CA LEU A 76 8.32 -0.60 1.13
C LEU A 76 8.16 0.39 2.29
N SER A 77 6.96 0.93 2.47
CA SER A 77 6.65 1.90 3.52
C SER A 77 6.75 1.32 4.94
N SER A 78 6.75 -0.01 5.08
CA SER A 78 6.90 -0.67 6.39
C SER A 78 8.35 -0.78 6.84
N VAL A 79 9.31 -0.73 5.91
CA VAL A 79 10.75 -0.97 6.19
C VAL A 79 11.61 0.28 5.99
N VAL A 80 11.03 1.39 5.56
CA VAL A 80 11.67 2.70 5.39
C VAL A 80 10.86 3.74 6.15
N ASP A 81 11.52 4.58 6.94
CA ASP A 81 10.88 5.68 7.67
C ASP A 81 10.71 6.92 6.77
N PHE A 82 9.63 6.92 5.99
CA PHE A 82 9.29 8.05 5.12
C PHE A 82 8.81 9.28 5.89
N ASP A 83 8.31 9.14 7.12
CA ASP A 83 7.96 10.28 7.96
C ASP A 83 9.24 11.05 8.35
N GLN A 84 10.33 10.32 8.72
CA GLN A 84 11.63 10.91 8.98
C GLN A 84 12.22 11.57 7.72
N LEU A 85 12.20 10.86 6.58
CA LEU A 85 12.73 11.39 5.31
C LEU A 85 11.97 12.62 4.83
N SER A 86 10.65 12.64 4.97
CA SER A 86 9.82 13.79 4.64
C SER A 86 10.20 15.04 5.43
N GLN A 87 10.52 14.88 6.72
CA GLN A 87 11.00 15.98 7.58
C GLN A 87 12.42 16.41 7.21
N GLU A 88 13.34 15.44 6.99
CA GLU A 88 14.75 15.72 6.67
C GLU A 88 14.89 16.48 5.35
N TYR A 89 14.07 16.14 4.35
CA TYR A 89 14.14 16.76 3.01
C TYR A 89 13.14 17.90 2.80
N GLU A 90 12.33 18.24 3.80
CA GLU A 90 11.23 19.22 3.71
C GLU A 90 10.34 18.99 2.47
N MET A 91 10.13 17.72 2.11
CA MET A 91 9.39 17.29 0.94
C MET A 91 8.22 16.39 1.33
N PRO A 92 6.99 16.71 0.92
CA PRO A 92 5.83 15.86 1.23
C PRO A 92 6.01 14.43 0.71
N MET A 93 5.92 13.45 1.61
CA MET A 93 5.93 12.02 1.28
C MET A 93 4.69 11.35 1.83
N ILE A 94 3.80 10.92 0.95
CA ILE A 94 2.52 10.31 1.33
C ILE A 94 2.64 8.80 1.22
N THR A 95 2.32 8.10 2.31
CA THR A 95 2.46 6.64 2.41
C THR A 95 1.18 5.97 2.91
N PRO A 96 0.95 4.67 2.62
CA PRO A 96 -0.16 3.92 3.19
C PRO A 96 -0.11 3.87 4.73
N MET A 97 1.09 3.87 5.34
CA MET A 97 1.27 3.75 6.79
C MET A 97 0.60 4.89 7.56
N GLN A 98 0.63 6.09 7.01
CA GLN A 98 -0.05 7.26 7.58
C GLN A 98 -1.58 7.08 7.60
N MET A 99 -2.14 6.42 6.58
CA MET A 99 -3.59 6.21 6.46
C MET A 99 -4.09 5.16 7.46
N TYR A 100 -3.31 4.11 7.72
CA TYR A 100 -3.69 3.10 8.72
C TYR A 100 -3.83 3.69 10.12
N ARG A 101 -2.98 4.65 10.51
CA ARG A 101 -3.11 5.35 11.79
C ARG A 101 -4.42 6.13 11.93
N GLN A 102 -4.96 6.65 10.82
CA GLN A 102 -6.27 7.33 10.82
C GLN A 102 -7.42 6.32 10.90
N LEU A 103 -7.36 5.24 10.11
CA LEU A 103 -8.40 4.22 10.05
C LEU A 103 -8.55 3.41 11.34
N ALA A 104 -7.49 3.28 12.14
CA ALA A 104 -7.50 2.46 13.35
C ALA A 104 -8.54 2.85 14.39
N MET A 105 -8.97 4.13 14.39
CA MET A 105 -9.96 4.64 15.35
C MET A 105 -11.41 4.37 14.96
N ASP A 106 -11.66 3.95 13.72
CA ASP A 106 -13.00 3.78 13.17
C ASP A 106 -13.57 2.37 13.44
N TYR A 107 -12.74 1.42 13.91
CA TYR A 107 -13.08 0.01 14.02
C TYR A 107 -12.62 -0.61 15.34
N GLN A 108 -13.28 -1.72 15.74
CA GLN A 108 -12.86 -2.57 16.86
C GLN A 108 -12.14 -3.83 16.36
N GLN A 109 -12.55 -4.35 15.20
CA GLN A 109 -11.92 -5.53 14.59
C GLN A 109 -11.90 -5.42 13.07
N VAL A 110 -10.72 -5.62 12.48
CA VAL A 110 -10.53 -5.59 11.03
C VAL A 110 -9.80 -6.84 10.54
N ALA A 111 -10.06 -7.20 9.27
CA ALA A 111 -9.18 -8.12 8.57
C ALA A 111 -8.20 -7.31 7.70
N VAL A 112 -6.94 -7.76 7.61
CA VAL A 112 -5.91 -7.17 6.74
C VAL A 112 -5.44 -8.22 5.76
N MET A 113 -5.60 -7.94 4.47
CA MET A 113 -5.05 -8.74 3.37
C MET A 113 -3.76 -8.06 2.88
N ALA A 114 -2.60 -8.67 3.10
CA ALA A 114 -1.30 -8.13 2.71
C ALA A 114 -0.58 -9.01 1.69
N ALA A 115 0.42 -8.48 1.00
CA ALA A 115 1.23 -9.24 0.05
C ALA A 115 2.14 -10.26 0.75
N ASN A 116 2.82 -9.81 1.80
CA ASN A 116 3.82 -10.58 2.55
C ASN A 116 3.86 -10.12 4.03
N SER A 117 4.69 -10.79 4.83
CA SER A 117 4.83 -10.50 6.27
C SER A 117 5.40 -9.10 6.55
N HIS A 118 6.28 -8.55 5.72
CA HIS A 118 6.76 -7.17 5.91
C HIS A 118 5.63 -6.16 5.76
N GLY A 119 4.78 -6.31 4.74
CA GLY A 119 3.61 -5.48 4.53
C GLY A 119 2.61 -5.61 5.69
N LEU A 120 2.28 -6.85 6.09
CA LEU A 120 1.34 -7.11 7.19
C LEU A 120 1.83 -6.49 8.50
N MET A 121 3.09 -6.75 8.88
CA MET A 121 3.71 -6.19 10.08
C MET A 121 3.64 -4.65 10.09
N GLY A 122 3.93 -4.02 8.94
CA GLY A 122 3.87 -2.57 8.82
C GLY A 122 2.47 -2.01 9.02
N VAL A 123 1.46 -2.66 8.43
CA VAL A 123 0.04 -2.30 8.61
C VAL A 123 -0.36 -2.46 10.08
N GLU A 124 -0.14 -3.64 10.68
CA GLU A 124 -0.48 -3.93 12.07
C GLU A 124 0.18 -2.96 13.05
N ASN A 125 1.49 -2.71 12.90
CA ASN A 125 2.23 -1.77 13.76
C ASN A 125 1.62 -0.35 13.71
N ASN A 126 1.18 0.12 12.54
CA ASN A 126 0.58 1.44 12.42
C ASN A 126 -0.86 1.49 12.95
N LEU A 127 -1.63 0.42 12.78
CA LEU A 127 -2.94 0.27 13.40
C LEU A 127 -2.83 0.27 14.93
N TYR A 128 -1.96 -0.56 15.51
CA TYR A 128 -1.77 -0.66 16.97
C TYR A 128 -1.15 0.58 17.60
N LYS A 129 -0.28 1.31 16.88
CA LYS A 129 0.22 2.62 17.35
C LYS A 129 -0.91 3.61 17.63
N ALA A 130 -1.96 3.61 16.82
CA ALA A 130 -3.09 4.53 16.97
C ALA A 130 -4.16 3.95 17.89
N ASN A 131 -4.46 2.64 17.80
CA ASN A 131 -5.46 1.96 18.62
C ASN A 131 -4.92 0.61 19.13
N PRO A 132 -4.28 0.57 20.31
CA PRO A 132 -3.75 -0.69 20.88
C PRO A 132 -4.82 -1.74 21.21
N SER A 133 -6.10 -1.37 21.26
CA SER A 133 -7.21 -2.29 21.54
C SER A 133 -7.85 -2.88 20.28
N LEU A 134 -7.47 -2.40 19.07
CA LEU A 134 -7.96 -2.92 17.82
C LEU A 134 -7.57 -4.40 17.66
N GLN A 135 -8.51 -5.23 17.25
CA GLN A 135 -8.23 -6.62 16.89
C GLN A 135 -7.96 -6.73 15.39
N VAL A 136 -6.90 -7.43 15.03
CA VAL A 136 -6.51 -7.60 13.61
C VAL A 136 -6.43 -9.08 13.26
N ILE A 137 -7.13 -9.49 12.21
CA ILE A 137 -6.94 -10.80 11.55
C ILE A 137 -6.11 -10.55 10.30
N GLY A 138 -4.81 -10.84 10.36
CA GLY A 138 -3.88 -10.62 9.25
C GLY A 138 -3.68 -11.87 8.41
N ILE A 139 -3.73 -11.73 7.08
CA ILE A 139 -3.37 -12.78 6.12
C ILE A 139 -2.43 -12.27 5.05
N THR A 140 -1.60 -13.16 4.50
CA THR A 140 -0.69 -12.81 3.41
C THR A 140 -0.98 -13.65 2.16
N LEU A 141 -1.02 -12.99 0.98
CA LEU A 141 -1.44 -13.57 -0.29
C LEU A 141 -0.44 -13.21 -1.41
N LEU A 142 0.80 -13.69 -1.31
CA LEU A 142 1.85 -13.41 -2.31
C LEU A 142 1.49 -13.93 -3.71
N GLU A 143 0.81 -15.08 -3.78
CA GLU A 143 0.37 -15.65 -5.06
C GLU A 143 -0.69 -14.76 -5.76
N LEU A 144 -1.46 -13.98 -5.00
CA LEU A 144 -2.37 -12.99 -5.56
C LEU A 144 -1.58 -11.86 -6.25
N VAL A 145 -0.52 -11.34 -5.61
CA VAL A 145 0.38 -10.36 -6.24
C VAL A 145 0.95 -10.88 -7.55
N LYS A 146 1.51 -12.10 -7.52
CA LYS A 146 2.09 -12.75 -8.73
C LYS A 146 1.05 -12.92 -9.84
N SER A 147 -0.20 -13.23 -9.50
CA SER A 147 -1.28 -13.36 -10.49
C SER A 147 -1.62 -12.02 -11.14
N ILE A 148 -1.62 -10.93 -10.36
CA ILE A 148 -1.85 -9.57 -10.88
C ILE A 148 -0.67 -9.13 -11.77
N GLU A 149 0.56 -9.38 -11.35
CA GLU A 149 1.76 -9.03 -12.13
C GLU A 149 1.88 -9.86 -13.42
N ALA A 150 1.32 -11.08 -13.43
CA ALA A 150 1.18 -11.90 -14.63
C ALA A 150 0.03 -11.44 -15.56
N ASN A 151 -0.63 -10.32 -15.24
CA ASN A 151 -1.75 -9.74 -15.99
C ASN A 151 -2.98 -10.66 -16.11
N LEU A 152 -3.22 -11.55 -15.14
CA LEU A 152 -4.49 -12.25 -15.08
C LEU A 152 -5.62 -11.24 -14.84
N SER A 153 -6.75 -11.44 -15.53
CA SER A 153 -7.92 -10.59 -15.32
C SER A 153 -8.50 -10.78 -13.90
N PRO A 154 -9.21 -9.78 -13.35
CA PRO A 154 -9.86 -9.89 -12.05
C PRO A 154 -10.75 -11.15 -11.92
N LYS A 155 -11.48 -11.53 -12.98
CA LYS A 155 -12.33 -12.73 -13.00
C LYS A 155 -11.55 -14.03 -12.94
N GLU A 156 -10.42 -14.13 -13.64
CA GLU A 156 -9.54 -15.31 -13.57
C GLU A 156 -8.94 -15.44 -12.18
N ILE A 157 -8.54 -14.33 -11.55
CA ILE A 157 -8.05 -14.30 -10.18
C ILE A 157 -9.15 -14.73 -9.20
N ALA A 158 -10.37 -14.17 -9.31
CA ALA A 158 -11.49 -14.54 -8.46
C ALA A 158 -11.88 -16.03 -8.58
N THR A 159 -11.64 -16.63 -9.75
CA THR A 159 -11.85 -18.08 -9.95
C THR A 159 -10.70 -18.92 -9.34
N LYS A 160 -9.47 -18.40 -9.33
CA LYS A 160 -8.30 -19.09 -8.82
C LYS A 160 -8.24 -19.17 -7.29
N PHE A 161 -8.79 -18.16 -6.61
CA PHE A 161 -8.75 -18.05 -5.15
C PHE A 161 -10.14 -18.24 -4.54
N ASP A 162 -10.26 -19.04 -3.48
CA ASP A 162 -11.52 -19.20 -2.75
C ASP A 162 -11.75 -18.06 -1.75
N PHE A 163 -12.03 -16.87 -2.30
CA PHE A 163 -12.37 -15.70 -1.48
C PHE A 163 -13.71 -15.87 -0.76
N SER A 164 -14.62 -16.68 -1.27
CA SER A 164 -15.92 -16.90 -0.61
C SER A 164 -15.76 -17.56 0.75
N SER A 165 -14.91 -18.59 0.85
CA SER A 165 -14.59 -19.22 2.16
C SER A 165 -13.87 -18.26 3.08
N LEU A 166 -12.95 -17.43 2.55
CA LEU A 166 -12.25 -16.42 3.33
C LEU A 166 -13.21 -15.37 3.92
N PHE A 167 -14.12 -14.83 3.13
CA PHE A 167 -15.12 -13.87 3.61
C PHE A 167 -16.14 -14.50 4.55
N SER A 168 -16.50 -15.79 4.35
CA SER A 168 -17.31 -16.53 5.31
C SER A 168 -16.65 -16.60 6.69
N PHE A 169 -15.35 -16.86 6.73
CA PHE A 169 -14.55 -16.83 7.96
C PHE A 169 -14.54 -15.44 8.61
N PHE A 170 -14.31 -14.38 7.84
CA PHE A 170 -14.31 -13.00 8.38
C PHE A 170 -15.68 -12.62 8.96
N ASN A 171 -16.77 -12.93 8.25
CA ASN A 171 -18.13 -12.69 8.73
C ASN A 171 -18.43 -13.43 10.05
N GLY A 172 -17.93 -14.67 10.19
CA GLY A 172 -18.08 -15.46 11.43
C GLY A 172 -17.17 -15.00 12.57
N SER A 173 -16.20 -14.12 12.30
CA SER A 173 -15.20 -13.65 13.26
C SER A 173 -15.43 -12.22 13.76
N ASN A 174 -16.62 -11.64 13.58
CA ASN A 174 -16.97 -10.26 13.94
C ASN A 174 -16.08 -9.17 13.28
N VAL A 175 -15.49 -9.45 12.13
CA VAL A 175 -14.76 -8.47 11.35
C VAL A 175 -15.72 -7.38 10.87
N GLU A 176 -15.35 -6.11 11.06
CA GLU A 176 -16.18 -4.95 10.67
C GLU A 176 -15.80 -4.41 9.29
N ALA A 177 -14.55 -4.61 8.86
CA ALA A 177 -14.05 -4.19 7.56
C ALA A 177 -12.84 -5.01 7.14
N VAL A 178 -12.60 -5.07 5.83
CA VAL A 178 -11.41 -5.70 5.23
C VAL A 178 -10.52 -4.63 4.62
N ILE A 179 -9.29 -4.52 5.10
CA ILE A 179 -8.30 -3.58 4.62
C ILE A 179 -7.43 -4.24 3.54
N LEU A 180 -7.37 -3.64 2.37
CA LEU A 180 -6.44 -4.04 1.31
C LEU A 180 -5.04 -3.52 1.65
N GLY A 181 -4.29 -4.30 2.42
CA GLY A 181 -2.93 -3.99 2.90
C GLY A 181 -1.84 -4.23 1.84
N CYS A 182 -2.20 -4.22 0.56
CA CYS A 182 -1.30 -4.29 -0.59
C CYS A 182 -1.84 -3.42 -1.71
N THR A 183 -0.99 -2.61 -2.31
CA THR A 183 -1.30 -1.67 -3.39
C THR A 183 -1.67 -2.34 -4.72
N HIS A 184 -1.41 -3.62 -4.89
CA HIS A 184 -1.91 -4.42 -6.01
C HIS A 184 -3.40 -4.80 -5.87
N PHE A 185 -3.89 -5.00 -4.65
CA PHE A 185 -5.20 -5.61 -4.41
C PHE A 185 -6.42 -4.79 -4.82
N PRO A 186 -6.36 -3.43 -4.89
CA PRO A 186 -7.44 -2.66 -5.51
C PRO A 186 -7.79 -3.09 -6.95
N TYR A 187 -6.86 -3.76 -7.66
CA TYR A 187 -7.09 -4.32 -8.98
C TYR A 187 -8.26 -5.32 -9.04
N ILE A 188 -8.52 -6.05 -7.94
CA ILE A 188 -9.62 -7.02 -7.85
C ILE A 188 -10.72 -6.58 -6.89
N LYS A 189 -10.75 -5.31 -6.49
CA LYS A 189 -11.66 -4.81 -5.45
C LYS A 189 -13.14 -5.07 -5.79
N GLU A 190 -13.55 -4.85 -7.03
CA GLU A 190 -14.94 -5.06 -7.47
C GLU A 190 -15.38 -6.52 -7.31
N GLU A 191 -14.52 -7.48 -7.66
CA GLU A 191 -14.78 -8.90 -7.42
C GLU A 191 -14.90 -9.23 -5.95
N LEU A 192 -14.04 -8.67 -5.09
CA LEU A 192 -14.13 -8.87 -3.65
C LEU A 192 -15.41 -8.28 -3.07
N GLU A 193 -15.80 -7.08 -3.46
CA GLU A 193 -17.04 -6.41 -3.04
C GLU A 193 -18.29 -7.21 -3.45
N SER A 194 -18.24 -7.94 -4.56
CA SER A 194 -19.34 -8.81 -4.98
C SER A 194 -19.57 -10.02 -4.08
N LEU A 195 -18.59 -10.42 -3.28
CA LEU A 195 -18.59 -11.63 -2.45
C LEU A 195 -18.93 -11.35 -0.98
N THR A 196 -18.96 -10.09 -0.54
CA THR A 196 -19.19 -9.75 0.86
C THR A 196 -19.96 -8.44 1.01
N LYS A 197 -20.60 -8.28 2.20
CA LYS A 197 -21.17 -7.00 2.63
C LYS A 197 -20.21 -6.19 3.50
N LEU A 198 -19.07 -6.77 3.88
CA LEU A 198 -18.05 -6.07 4.65
C LEU A 198 -17.45 -4.93 3.80
N PRO A 199 -17.27 -3.73 4.36
CA PRO A 199 -16.54 -2.68 3.69
C PRO A 199 -15.15 -3.14 3.26
N ILE A 200 -14.80 -2.96 2.00
CA ILE A 200 -13.46 -3.21 1.45
C ILE A 200 -12.72 -1.89 1.35
N ILE A 201 -11.71 -1.69 2.19
CA ILE A 201 -11.00 -0.42 2.34
C ILE A 201 -9.74 -0.44 1.48
N ASP A 202 -9.71 0.46 0.49
CA ASP A 202 -8.53 0.81 -0.29
C ASP A 202 -7.93 2.11 0.26
N VAL A 203 -6.72 2.02 0.84
CA VAL A 203 -6.04 3.19 1.42
C VAL A 203 -5.50 4.16 0.37
N GLY A 204 -5.40 3.74 -0.88
CA GLY A 204 -4.96 4.62 -1.99
C GLY A 204 -5.84 5.85 -2.14
N GLU A 205 -7.16 5.69 -1.99
CA GLU A 205 -8.11 6.81 -2.03
C GLU A 205 -7.88 7.83 -0.88
N TYR A 206 -7.54 7.35 0.31
CA TYR A 206 -7.19 8.21 1.46
C TYR A 206 -5.86 8.93 1.23
N MET A 207 -4.87 8.25 0.64
CA MET A 207 -3.59 8.83 0.26
C MET A 207 -3.76 9.98 -0.73
N VAL A 208 -4.60 9.80 -1.76
CA VAL A 208 -4.89 10.86 -2.75
C VAL A 208 -5.53 12.08 -2.10
N ARG A 209 -6.49 11.88 -1.19
CA ARG A 209 -7.12 12.99 -0.43
C ARG A 209 -6.09 13.74 0.41
N THR A 210 -5.19 13.01 1.06
CA THR A 210 -4.12 13.60 1.88
C THR A 210 -3.13 14.38 1.01
N LEU A 211 -2.75 13.83 -0.14
CA LEU A 211 -1.89 14.50 -1.10
C LEU A 211 -2.51 15.84 -1.56
N LYS A 212 -3.78 15.83 -1.95
CA LYS A 212 -4.50 17.07 -2.33
C LYS A 212 -4.51 18.10 -1.21
N LYS A 213 -4.75 17.68 0.03
CA LYS A 213 -4.81 18.59 1.20
C LYS A 213 -3.45 19.21 1.52
N ASN A 214 -2.35 18.48 1.31
CA ASN A 214 -1.00 18.96 1.65
C ASN A 214 -0.40 19.88 0.58
N LEU A 215 -0.94 19.87 -0.64
CA LEU A 215 -0.39 20.59 -1.80
C LEU A 215 -1.32 21.68 -2.35
N LEU A 216 -2.52 21.83 -1.80
CA LEU A 216 -3.51 22.88 -2.08
C LEU A 216 -3.72 23.76 -0.85
#